data_3e1c5ab82a93a7d8acf731dfdef961c7
#
_entry.id   3e1c5ab82a93a7d8acf731dfdef961c7
#
_cell.length_a   1.000
_cell.length_b   1.000
_cell.length_c   1.000
_cell.angle_alpha   90.00
_cell.angle_beta   90.00
_cell.angle_gamma   90.00
#
_symmetry.space_group_name_H-M   'P 1'
#
loop_
_entity.id
_entity.type
_entity.pdbx_description
1 polymer ?
#
loop_
_entity_poly.entity_id
_entity_poly.type
_entity_poly.pdbx_seq_one_letter_code
_entity_poly.pdbx_strand_id
1 'polypeptide(L)'
;MTSAQWFLLIGALLLVRGLTATLLERSPVTSAIVYLGVGLLVGPSALNLFHFNPLKESALLEALTEVAVLISLFSAGVKMPGTFTFARWRAPVLLATASMALTVGLVAAFAVWVLDLPLGAGILLGAILAPTDPVLATDVQIRHPGDRDQLRFTLTCEAGMNDGSAFPFVMLGLGLLGLHNLGDWGTRWVVVEVLWATVGAIAIGVVAGIALARLGWMLRRGPKHHVLLDDFLGLGLIGVVYGLCVMVDAWGFLAVFFAAVALRQTEQKLARTALPHAEPGSLPLVSEGSLVFKEHLERLSEMVLVILLGGTLFLNSWSWGAVGLSLFLFLVARPVSVMLGTWGSGTPLRIRGLAAWFGVRGVGSLYYLMYAIQHGLPEPLALQLIQLTLIVVTMSILVHGTSVKPLLALFWRRS
;
A
#
# COMPACT_ATOMS: atom_id res chain seq x y z
N MET A 1 -22.12 -2.26 19.65
CA MET A 1 -22.94 -3.19 18.81
C MET A 1 -22.83 -4.61 19.31
N THR A 2 -23.93 -5.39 19.24
CA THR A 2 -23.90 -6.84 19.45
C THR A 2 -23.32 -7.58 18.24
N SER A 3 -22.91 -8.83 18.41
CA SER A 3 -22.44 -9.66 17.27
C SER A 3 -23.48 -9.73 16.15
N ALA A 4 -24.77 -9.84 16.48
CA ALA A 4 -25.85 -9.88 15.49
C ALA A 4 -25.95 -8.57 14.67
N GLN A 5 -25.76 -7.43 15.32
CA GLN A 5 -25.76 -6.12 14.62
C GLN A 5 -24.55 -5.97 13.69
N TRP A 6 -23.39 -6.52 14.06
CA TRP A 6 -22.21 -6.56 13.19
C TRP A 6 -22.45 -7.43 11.95
N PHE A 7 -22.99 -8.63 12.12
CA PHE A 7 -23.34 -9.50 10.99
C PHE A 7 -24.34 -8.83 10.06
N LEU A 8 -25.38 -8.16 10.62
CA LEU A 8 -26.37 -7.44 9.82
C LEU A 8 -25.73 -6.28 9.03
N LEU A 9 -24.91 -5.46 9.67
CA LEU A 9 -24.24 -4.32 9.03
C LEU A 9 -23.32 -4.79 7.90
N ILE A 10 -22.40 -5.71 8.18
CA ILE A 10 -21.44 -6.22 7.21
C ILE A 10 -22.17 -6.95 6.08
N GLY A 11 -23.15 -7.80 6.40
CA GLY A 11 -23.93 -8.51 5.40
C GLY A 11 -24.71 -7.56 4.50
N ALA A 12 -25.37 -6.55 5.07
CA ALA A 12 -26.07 -5.52 4.28
C ALA A 12 -25.13 -4.74 3.36
N LEU A 13 -23.95 -4.35 3.85
CA LEU A 13 -22.94 -3.64 3.05
C LEU A 13 -22.41 -4.50 1.89
N LEU A 14 -22.16 -5.78 2.13
CA LEU A 14 -21.73 -6.72 1.08
C LEU A 14 -22.80 -6.90 0.02
N LEU A 15 -24.07 -7.06 0.41
CA LEU A 15 -25.20 -7.14 -0.52
C LEU A 15 -25.36 -5.86 -1.33
N VAL A 16 -25.36 -4.70 -0.67
CA VAL A 16 -25.48 -3.39 -1.34
C VAL A 16 -24.31 -3.22 -2.30
N ARG A 17 -23.07 -3.51 -1.88
CA ARG A 17 -21.89 -3.40 -2.74
C ARG A 17 -21.97 -4.32 -3.97
N GLY A 18 -22.40 -5.56 -3.78
CA GLY A 18 -22.59 -6.53 -4.87
C GLY A 18 -23.66 -6.07 -5.87
N LEU A 19 -24.80 -5.60 -5.37
CA LEU A 19 -25.91 -5.16 -6.21
C LEU A 19 -25.65 -3.81 -6.90
N THR A 20 -24.85 -2.93 -6.28
CA THR A 20 -24.59 -1.58 -6.80
C THR A 20 -23.23 -1.43 -7.52
N ALA A 21 -22.56 -2.54 -7.85
CA ALA A 21 -21.23 -2.52 -8.46
C ALA A 21 -21.16 -1.59 -9.68
N THR A 22 -22.05 -1.75 -10.64
CA THR A 22 -22.10 -0.94 -11.88
C THR A 22 -22.43 0.54 -11.59
N LEU A 23 -23.29 0.79 -10.61
CA LEU A 23 -23.68 2.15 -10.22
C LEU A 23 -22.47 2.91 -9.62
N LEU A 24 -21.72 2.25 -8.73
CA LEU A 24 -20.51 2.81 -8.12
C LEU A 24 -19.38 3.03 -9.13
N GLU A 25 -19.22 2.14 -10.13
CA GLU A 25 -18.25 2.36 -11.21
C GLU A 25 -18.55 3.61 -12.04
N ARG A 26 -19.83 3.92 -12.25
CA ARG A 26 -20.28 5.12 -12.97
C ARG A 26 -20.29 6.38 -12.11
N SER A 27 -20.28 6.23 -10.78
CA SER A 27 -20.26 7.36 -9.84
C SER A 27 -18.90 8.08 -9.89
N PRO A 28 -18.86 9.40 -9.72
CA PRO A 28 -17.61 10.13 -9.52
C PRO A 28 -16.93 9.83 -8.20
N VAL A 29 -17.65 9.21 -7.25
CA VAL A 29 -17.19 8.90 -5.89
C VAL A 29 -16.64 7.49 -5.82
N THR A 30 -15.52 7.28 -5.09
CA THR A 30 -14.95 5.94 -4.86
C THR A 30 -15.69 5.19 -3.75
N SER A 31 -15.57 3.85 -3.73
CA SER A 31 -16.11 2.98 -2.67
C SER A 31 -15.62 3.38 -1.28
N ALA A 32 -14.36 3.79 -1.15
CA ALA A 32 -13.77 4.22 0.12
C ALA A 32 -14.54 5.39 0.77
N ILE A 33 -15.03 6.36 0.00
CA ILE A 33 -15.84 7.47 0.53
C ILE A 33 -17.15 6.96 1.13
N VAL A 34 -17.80 6.00 0.48
CA VAL A 34 -19.05 5.39 0.97
C VAL A 34 -18.78 4.65 2.29
N TYR A 35 -17.72 3.84 2.36
CA TYR A 35 -17.35 3.11 3.57
C TYR A 35 -16.95 4.04 4.72
N LEU A 36 -16.23 5.11 4.41
CA LEU A 36 -15.89 6.16 5.39
C LEU A 36 -17.16 6.81 5.95
N GLY A 37 -18.13 7.15 5.08
CA GLY A 37 -19.42 7.70 5.48
C GLY A 37 -20.21 6.76 6.38
N VAL A 38 -20.24 5.46 6.07
CA VAL A 38 -20.85 4.44 6.92
C VAL A 38 -20.13 4.35 8.27
N GLY A 39 -18.79 4.33 8.28
CA GLY A 39 -18.00 4.32 9.52
C GLY A 39 -18.29 5.52 10.41
N LEU A 40 -18.35 6.74 9.83
CA LEU A 40 -18.73 7.95 10.56
C LEU A 40 -20.16 7.88 11.11
N LEU A 41 -21.08 7.31 10.35
CA LEU A 41 -22.49 7.20 10.73
C LEU A 41 -22.71 6.22 11.89
N VAL A 42 -22.06 5.06 11.88
CA VAL A 42 -22.16 4.07 12.98
C VAL A 42 -21.23 4.39 14.15
N GLY A 43 -20.21 5.21 13.90
CA GLY A 43 -19.19 5.61 14.87
C GLY A 43 -19.69 6.62 15.92
N PRO A 44 -18.76 7.10 16.77
CA PRO A 44 -19.07 8.01 17.87
C PRO A 44 -19.52 9.39 17.42
N SER A 45 -19.26 9.73 16.16
CA SER A 45 -19.64 11.04 15.60
C SER A 45 -21.13 11.21 15.29
N ALA A 46 -21.89 10.10 15.15
CA ALA A 46 -23.31 10.14 14.81
C ALA A 46 -24.15 9.20 15.71
N LEU A 47 -24.27 7.92 15.35
CA LEU A 47 -25.15 6.99 16.06
C LEU A 47 -24.53 6.39 17.33
N ASN A 48 -23.21 6.54 17.50
CA ASN A 48 -22.44 5.99 18.64
C ASN A 48 -22.73 4.48 18.92
N LEU A 49 -22.95 3.71 17.86
CA LEU A 49 -23.19 2.27 17.94
C LEU A 49 -21.90 1.48 18.10
N PHE A 50 -20.79 2.07 17.66
CA PHE A 50 -19.46 1.47 17.63
C PHE A 50 -18.42 2.48 18.12
N HIS A 51 -17.58 2.03 19.03
CA HIS A 51 -16.45 2.81 19.54
C HIS A 51 -15.18 1.97 19.40
N PHE A 52 -14.26 2.43 18.58
CA PHE A 52 -12.96 1.79 18.40
C PHE A 52 -11.87 2.72 18.89
N ASN A 53 -11.03 2.23 19.80
CA ASN A 53 -9.90 3.00 20.31
C ASN A 53 -8.61 2.49 19.67
N PRO A 54 -8.02 3.23 18.72
CA PRO A 54 -6.85 2.78 17.98
C PRO A 54 -5.61 2.59 18.86
N LEU A 55 -5.53 3.27 20.01
CA LEU A 55 -4.43 3.08 20.94
C LEU A 55 -4.56 1.76 21.72
N LYS A 56 -5.74 1.44 22.21
CA LYS A 56 -5.99 0.20 22.99
C LYS A 56 -5.99 -1.04 22.10
N GLU A 57 -6.52 -0.90 20.88
CA GLU A 57 -6.69 -1.99 19.91
C GLU A 57 -5.57 -1.96 18.84
N SER A 58 -4.44 -1.32 19.16
CA SER A 58 -3.34 -1.11 18.20
C SER A 58 -2.78 -2.42 17.67
N ALA A 59 -2.63 -3.46 18.48
CA ALA A 59 -2.15 -4.77 18.03
C ALA A 59 -3.12 -5.45 17.04
N LEU A 60 -4.43 -5.35 17.27
CA LEU A 60 -5.44 -5.88 16.34
C LEU A 60 -5.42 -5.10 15.03
N LEU A 61 -5.35 -3.77 15.10
CA LEU A 61 -5.34 -2.92 13.91
C LEU A 61 -4.03 -3.09 13.13
N GLU A 62 -2.89 -3.26 13.79
CA GLU A 62 -1.63 -3.62 13.15
C GLU A 62 -1.76 -4.90 12.35
N ALA A 63 -2.22 -5.99 12.99
CA ALA A 63 -2.37 -7.29 12.32
C ALA A 63 -3.35 -7.25 11.12
N LEU A 64 -4.48 -6.54 11.26
CA LEU A 64 -5.46 -6.39 10.18
C LEU A 64 -4.90 -5.59 9.00
N THR A 65 -4.21 -4.48 9.29
CA THR A 65 -3.60 -3.65 8.25
C THR A 65 -2.40 -4.34 7.60
N GLU A 66 -1.61 -5.08 8.36
CA GLU A 66 -0.49 -5.89 7.87
C GLU A 66 -0.96 -6.91 6.82
N VAL A 67 -1.95 -7.73 7.16
CA VAL A 67 -2.51 -8.72 6.25
C VAL A 67 -3.10 -8.07 5.00
N ALA A 68 -3.81 -6.95 5.16
CA ALA A 68 -4.39 -6.22 4.05
C ALA A 68 -3.32 -5.69 3.09
N VAL A 69 -2.25 -5.08 3.62
CA VAL A 69 -1.12 -4.58 2.82
C VAL A 69 -0.41 -5.73 2.10
N LEU A 70 -0.13 -6.86 2.78
CA LEU A 70 0.52 -8.02 2.17
C LEU A 70 -0.27 -8.57 0.97
N ILE A 71 -1.60 -8.71 1.11
CA ILE A 71 -2.47 -9.18 0.03
C ILE A 71 -2.46 -8.20 -1.14
N SER A 72 -2.56 -6.91 -0.86
CA SER A 72 -2.55 -5.85 -1.87
C SER A 72 -1.22 -5.78 -2.63
N LEU A 73 -0.08 -5.85 -1.92
CA LEU A 73 1.25 -5.87 -2.52
C LEU A 73 1.45 -7.09 -3.44
N PHE A 74 0.97 -8.25 -3.02
CA PHE A 74 1.00 -9.43 -3.87
C PHE A 74 0.13 -9.26 -5.12
N SER A 75 -1.09 -8.76 -4.97
CA SER A 75 -2.00 -8.48 -6.09
C SER A 75 -1.38 -7.47 -7.08
N ALA A 76 -0.77 -6.40 -6.56
CA ALA A 76 -0.05 -5.41 -7.37
C ALA A 76 1.11 -6.05 -8.13
N GLY A 77 1.93 -6.89 -7.47
CA GLY A 77 3.07 -7.56 -8.08
C GLY A 77 2.68 -8.55 -9.18
N VAL A 78 1.61 -9.33 -8.99
CA VAL A 78 1.08 -10.26 -10.00
C VAL A 78 0.58 -9.54 -11.26
N LYS A 79 0.04 -8.34 -11.12
CA LYS A 79 -0.45 -7.52 -12.24
C LYS A 79 0.69 -6.92 -13.07
N MET A 80 1.94 -6.90 -12.55
CA MET A 80 3.07 -6.33 -13.28
C MET A 80 3.32 -7.03 -14.62
N PRO A 81 3.65 -6.28 -15.69
CA PRO A 81 3.95 -6.87 -17.00
C PRO A 81 5.19 -7.75 -16.94
N GLY A 82 5.18 -8.85 -17.70
CA GLY A 82 6.16 -9.92 -17.64
C GLY A 82 7.57 -9.62 -18.16
N THR A 83 7.88 -8.40 -18.59
CA THR A 83 9.20 -8.03 -19.06
C THR A 83 9.77 -6.92 -18.19
N PHE A 84 10.89 -7.23 -17.51
CA PHE A 84 11.66 -6.22 -16.82
C PHE A 84 12.50 -5.42 -17.84
N THR A 85 12.30 -4.11 -17.89
CA THR A 85 13.17 -3.19 -18.62
C THR A 85 13.58 -2.04 -17.72
N PHE A 86 14.87 -1.78 -17.60
CA PHE A 86 15.40 -0.75 -16.71
C PHE A 86 14.79 0.63 -16.97
N ALA A 87 14.60 0.97 -18.24
CA ALA A 87 14.00 2.25 -18.62
C ALA A 87 12.57 2.43 -18.06
N ARG A 88 11.77 1.36 -18.04
CA ARG A 88 10.39 1.40 -17.54
C ARG A 88 10.34 1.44 -16.01
N TRP A 89 11.25 0.74 -15.33
CA TRP A 89 11.30 0.65 -13.87
C TRP A 89 11.95 1.85 -13.19
N ARG A 90 12.73 2.65 -13.95
CA ARG A 90 13.48 3.80 -13.42
C ARG A 90 12.58 4.80 -12.69
N ALA A 91 11.45 5.20 -13.27
CA ALA A 91 10.55 6.16 -12.65
C ALA A 91 9.91 5.64 -11.35
N PRO A 92 9.28 4.43 -11.32
CA PRO A 92 8.77 3.85 -10.08
C PRO A 92 9.82 3.72 -8.98
N VAL A 93 11.04 3.26 -9.31
CA VAL A 93 12.12 3.13 -8.31
C VAL A 93 12.49 4.49 -7.73
N LEU A 94 12.62 5.54 -8.56
CA LEU A 94 12.88 6.89 -8.08
C LEU A 94 11.74 7.45 -7.22
N LEU A 95 10.49 7.10 -7.53
CA LEU A 95 9.33 7.47 -6.72
C LEU A 95 9.35 6.77 -5.36
N ALA A 96 9.65 5.48 -5.33
CA ALA A 96 9.70 4.70 -4.10
C ALA A 96 10.98 4.95 -3.26
N THR A 97 11.99 5.62 -3.78
CA THR A 97 13.25 5.90 -3.07
C THR A 97 13.48 7.40 -2.89
N ALA A 98 13.98 8.09 -3.92
CA ALA A 98 14.34 9.51 -3.84
C ALA A 98 13.14 10.42 -3.51
N SER A 99 12.00 10.21 -4.20
CA SER A 99 10.78 10.98 -3.94
C SER A 99 10.21 10.66 -2.55
N MET A 100 10.29 9.40 -2.11
CA MET A 100 9.92 8.98 -0.75
C MET A 100 10.75 9.72 0.29
N ALA A 101 12.08 9.67 0.19
CA ALA A 101 12.98 10.34 1.13
C ALA A 101 12.73 11.86 1.20
N LEU A 102 12.51 12.50 0.06
CA LEU A 102 12.15 13.92 0.00
C LEU A 102 10.80 14.20 0.67
N THR A 103 9.79 13.33 0.46
CA THR A 103 8.48 13.48 1.11
C THR A 103 8.61 13.36 2.63
N VAL A 104 9.36 12.34 3.11
CA VAL A 104 9.64 12.17 4.55
C VAL A 104 10.31 13.41 5.11
N GLY A 105 11.35 13.92 4.45
CA GLY A 105 12.07 15.11 4.89
C GLY A 105 11.21 16.38 4.94
N LEU A 106 10.37 16.60 3.91
CA LEU A 106 9.48 17.77 3.87
C LEU A 106 8.38 17.68 4.92
N VAL A 107 7.78 16.49 5.13
CA VAL A 107 6.80 16.29 6.21
C VAL A 107 7.44 16.44 7.57
N ALA A 108 8.65 15.91 7.77
CA ALA A 108 9.41 16.09 9.01
C ALA A 108 9.71 17.57 9.30
N ALA A 109 10.11 18.34 8.28
CA ALA A 109 10.35 19.77 8.41
C ALA A 109 9.05 20.51 8.81
N PHE A 110 7.93 20.21 8.18
CA PHE A 110 6.62 20.78 8.56
C PHE A 110 6.26 20.39 10.01
N ALA A 111 6.43 19.12 10.38
CA ALA A 111 6.13 18.63 11.71
C ALA A 111 6.95 19.32 12.80
N VAL A 112 8.24 19.55 12.55
CA VAL A 112 9.14 20.23 13.51
C VAL A 112 8.84 21.73 13.59
N TRP A 113 8.70 22.42 12.46
CA TRP A 113 8.63 23.88 12.44
C TRP A 113 7.22 24.46 12.59
N VAL A 114 6.17 23.69 12.26
CA VAL A 114 4.79 24.16 12.31
C VAL A 114 3.99 23.48 13.42
N LEU A 115 4.28 22.18 13.69
CA LEU A 115 3.56 21.41 14.70
C LEU A 115 4.35 21.24 16.02
N ASP A 116 5.57 21.82 16.10
CA ASP A 116 6.47 21.76 17.28
C ASP A 116 6.76 20.31 17.75
N LEU A 117 6.81 19.36 16.81
CA LEU A 117 7.14 17.98 17.12
C LEU A 117 8.66 17.77 17.20
N PRO A 118 9.16 16.87 18.05
CA PRO A 118 10.56 16.50 18.03
C PRO A 118 10.94 15.86 16.68
N LEU A 119 12.20 16.02 16.26
CA LEU A 119 12.68 15.58 14.94
C LEU A 119 12.37 14.09 14.67
N GLY A 120 12.57 13.21 15.65
CA GLY A 120 12.26 11.78 15.51
C GLY A 120 10.78 11.53 15.22
N ALA A 121 9.88 12.26 15.90
CA ALA A 121 8.44 12.17 15.63
C ALA A 121 8.06 12.76 14.26
N GLY A 122 8.74 13.83 13.83
CA GLY A 122 8.55 14.40 12.50
C GLY A 122 8.96 13.43 11.38
N ILE A 123 10.11 12.76 11.51
CA ILE A 123 10.56 11.73 10.56
C ILE A 123 9.62 10.53 10.58
N LEU A 124 9.20 10.08 11.75
CA LEU A 124 8.23 8.99 11.89
C LEU A 124 6.90 9.34 11.22
N LEU A 125 6.36 10.52 11.45
CA LEU A 125 5.14 11.01 10.79
C LEU A 125 5.33 11.09 9.26
N GLY A 126 6.48 11.55 8.81
CA GLY A 126 6.85 11.53 7.40
C GLY A 126 6.85 10.12 6.82
N ALA A 127 7.46 9.16 7.51
CA ALA A 127 7.50 7.75 7.10
C ALA A 127 6.11 7.09 7.09
N ILE A 128 5.24 7.44 8.04
CA ILE A 128 3.84 7.00 8.11
C ILE A 128 3.02 7.54 6.93
N LEU A 129 3.24 8.80 6.55
CA LEU A 129 2.42 9.50 5.56
C LEU A 129 3.01 9.50 4.14
N ALA A 130 4.27 9.13 3.93
CA ALA A 130 4.89 9.16 2.62
C ALA A 130 4.47 8.00 1.69
N PRO A 131 4.22 6.76 2.13
CA PRO A 131 3.75 5.69 1.27
C PRO A 131 2.38 5.99 0.65
N THR A 132 2.19 5.55 -0.60
CA THR A 132 0.91 5.65 -1.33
C THR A 132 0.21 4.31 -1.31
N ASP A 133 -1.08 4.32 -1.02
CA ASP A 133 -1.86 3.11 -0.77
C ASP A 133 -2.38 2.49 -2.08
N PRO A 134 -2.01 1.24 -2.38
CA PRO A 134 -2.54 0.56 -3.55
C PRO A 134 -4.03 0.19 -3.41
N VAL A 135 -4.52 -0.07 -2.19
CA VAL A 135 -5.91 -0.49 -1.94
C VAL A 135 -6.89 0.63 -2.30
N LEU A 136 -6.60 1.84 -1.88
CA LEU A 136 -7.47 3.01 -2.11
C LEU A 136 -7.27 3.67 -3.48
N ALA A 137 -6.24 3.29 -4.24
CA ALA A 137 -5.88 3.87 -5.52
C ALA A 137 -6.28 3.00 -6.74
N THR A 138 -7.23 2.09 -6.61
CA THR A 138 -7.60 1.09 -7.64
C THR A 138 -7.94 1.68 -9.01
N ASP A 139 -8.51 2.88 -9.06
CA ASP A 139 -8.88 3.56 -10.33
C ASP A 139 -7.66 3.95 -11.18
N VAL A 140 -6.50 4.19 -10.55
CA VAL A 140 -5.24 4.61 -11.20
C VAL A 140 -4.20 3.50 -11.28
N GLN A 141 -4.52 2.29 -10.85
CA GLN A 141 -3.65 1.13 -10.91
C GLN A 141 -3.86 0.28 -12.16
N ILE A 142 -2.93 -0.65 -12.38
CA ILE A 142 -3.05 -1.70 -13.40
C ILE A 142 -4.33 -2.51 -13.10
N ARG A 143 -5.23 -2.57 -14.10
CA ARG A 143 -6.52 -3.24 -13.96
C ARG A 143 -6.43 -4.75 -14.17
N HIS A 144 -5.60 -5.18 -15.10
CA HIS A 144 -5.42 -6.58 -15.46
C HIS A 144 -3.99 -6.83 -15.95
N PRO A 145 -3.50 -8.07 -15.93
CA PRO A 145 -2.11 -8.41 -16.29
C PRO A 145 -1.65 -8.04 -17.72
N GLY A 146 -2.56 -7.63 -18.59
CA GLY A 146 -2.27 -7.17 -19.97
C GLY A 146 -2.26 -5.63 -20.12
N ASP A 147 -2.53 -4.88 -19.08
CA ASP A 147 -2.58 -3.41 -19.11
C ASP A 147 -1.19 -2.84 -19.40
N ARG A 148 -1.07 -2.03 -20.47
CA ARG A 148 0.19 -1.42 -20.92
C ARG A 148 0.30 0.06 -20.58
N ASP A 149 -0.67 0.61 -19.88
CA ASP A 149 -0.70 2.01 -19.50
C ASP A 149 0.51 2.38 -18.62
N GLN A 150 1.28 3.39 -19.06
CA GLN A 150 2.51 3.77 -18.37
C GLN A 150 2.25 4.46 -17.04
N LEU A 151 1.21 5.26 -16.92
CA LEU A 151 0.85 5.92 -15.66
C LEU A 151 0.45 4.87 -14.62
N ARG A 152 -0.46 3.96 -14.98
CA ARG A 152 -0.89 2.87 -14.10
C ARG A 152 0.26 1.98 -13.69
N PHE A 153 1.12 1.61 -14.63
CA PHE A 153 2.33 0.87 -14.31
C PHE A 153 3.19 1.60 -13.28
N THR A 154 3.43 2.91 -13.50
CA THR A 154 4.29 3.70 -12.62
C THR A 154 3.72 3.78 -11.21
N LEU A 155 2.41 4.07 -11.08
CA LEU A 155 1.75 4.20 -9.78
C LEU A 155 1.60 2.85 -9.05
N THR A 156 1.26 1.77 -9.77
CA THR A 156 1.16 0.44 -9.14
C THR A 156 2.52 -0.06 -8.65
N CYS A 157 3.57 0.16 -9.46
CA CYS A 157 4.92 -0.24 -9.11
C CYS A 157 5.48 0.61 -7.95
N GLU A 158 5.21 1.93 -7.94
CA GLU A 158 5.51 2.81 -6.82
C GLU A 158 4.85 2.29 -5.54
N ALA A 159 3.54 2.13 -5.55
CA ALA A 159 2.78 1.67 -4.39
C ALA A 159 3.24 0.29 -3.89
N GLY A 160 3.63 -0.61 -4.80
CA GLY A 160 4.17 -1.92 -4.44
C GLY A 160 5.54 -1.89 -3.77
N MET A 161 6.35 -0.85 -4.02
CA MET A 161 7.68 -0.73 -3.44
C MET A 161 7.74 0.21 -2.24
N ASN A 162 6.92 1.26 -2.22
CA ASN A 162 7.06 2.34 -1.26
C ASN A 162 6.67 1.93 0.17
N ASP A 163 5.74 0.99 0.33
CA ASP A 163 5.45 0.43 1.66
C ASP A 163 6.70 -0.26 2.25
N GLY A 164 7.43 -1.04 1.46
CA GLY A 164 8.70 -1.61 1.93
C GLY A 164 9.80 -0.59 2.16
N SER A 165 9.90 0.44 1.31
CA SER A 165 10.94 1.48 1.42
C SER A 165 10.67 2.53 2.51
N ALA A 166 9.50 2.55 3.13
CA ALA A 166 9.20 3.40 4.28
C ALA A 166 9.83 2.89 5.59
N PHE A 167 10.01 1.56 5.74
CA PHE A 167 10.55 0.98 6.98
C PHE A 167 11.87 1.58 7.45
N PRO A 168 12.89 1.79 6.61
CA PRO A 168 14.13 2.46 7.04
C PRO A 168 13.87 3.80 7.73
N PHE A 169 12.91 4.58 7.24
CA PHE A 169 12.57 5.88 7.82
C PHE A 169 11.73 5.74 9.11
N VAL A 170 10.87 4.72 9.21
CA VAL A 170 10.16 4.39 10.46
C VAL A 170 11.18 4.05 11.55
N MET A 171 12.15 3.16 11.25
CA MET A 171 13.21 2.79 12.18
C MET A 171 14.12 3.96 12.53
N LEU A 172 14.39 4.87 11.57
CA LEU A 172 15.11 6.11 11.84
C LEU A 172 14.35 7.02 12.81
N GLY A 173 13.06 7.22 12.60
CA GLY A 173 12.20 8.00 13.48
C GLY A 173 12.14 7.43 14.90
N LEU A 174 11.90 6.13 15.03
CA LEU A 174 11.92 5.43 16.32
C LEU A 174 13.29 5.52 16.99
N GLY A 175 14.37 5.38 16.24
CA GLY A 175 15.73 5.49 16.78
C GLY A 175 16.07 6.88 17.30
N LEU A 176 15.64 7.94 16.59
CA LEU A 176 15.81 9.32 17.06
C LEU A 176 14.95 9.66 18.29
N LEU A 177 13.89 8.88 18.54
CA LEU A 177 13.11 8.93 19.77
C LEU A 177 13.68 8.04 20.89
N GLY A 178 14.79 7.33 20.64
CA GLY A 178 15.40 6.42 21.60
C GLY A 178 14.72 5.05 21.74
N LEU A 179 13.82 4.71 20.83
CA LEU A 179 13.03 3.46 20.85
C LEU A 179 13.64 2.34 19.98
N HIS A 180 14.65 2.66 19.17
CA HIS A 180 15.38 1.71 18.32
C HIS A 180 16.87 2.05 18.29
N ASN A 181 17.73 1.04 18.22
CA ASN A 181 19.18 1.23 18.20
C ASN A 181 19.66 1.50 16.76
N LEU A 182 20.11 2.71 16.49
CA LEU A 182 20.65 3.11 15.19
C LEU A 182 22.15 2.78 15.03
N GLY A 183 22.84 2.33 16.10
CA GLY A 183 24.28 2.17 16.14
C GLY A 183 25.05 3.50 16.21
N ASP A 184 26.35 3.42 16.41
CA ASP A 184 27.21 4.61 16.46
C ASP A 184 27.13 5.37 15.13
N TRP A 185 26.86 6.67 15.19
CA TRP A 185 26.72 7.53 14.00
C TRP A 185 25.69 7.04 12.98
N GLY A 186 24.71 6.23 13.39
CA GLY A 186 23.69 5.67 12.50
C GLY A 186 24.18 4.53 11.59
N THR A 187 25.34 3.96 11.88
CA THR A 187 25.95 2.92 11.05
C THR A 187 25.07 1.66 10.94
N ARG A 188 24.46 1.21 12.04
CA ARG A 188 23.54 0.09 12.04
C ARG A 188 22.34 0.38 11.15
N TRP A 189 21.77 1.56 11.24
CA TRP A 189 20.64 1.97 10.40
C TRP A 189 20.99 1.85 8.91
N VAL A 190 22.16 2.38 8.48
CA VAL A 190 22.57 2.30 7.06
C VAL A 190 22.81 0.86 6.65
N VAL A 191 23.56 0.08 7.43
CA VAL A 191 24.01 -1.27 7.04
C VAL A 191 22.86 -2.28 7.15
N VAL A 192 22.08 -2.26 8.22
CA VAL A 192 21.04 -3.25 8.48
C VAL A 192 19.74 -2.79 7.85
N GLU A 193 19.22 -1.61 8.22
CA GLU A 193 17.87 -1.19 7.84
C GLU A 193 17.79 -0.75 6.36
N VAL A 194 18.81 -0.02 5.85
CA VAL A 194 18.78 0.44 4.46
C VAL A 194 19.32 -0.61 3.51
N LEU A 195 20.52 -1.17 3.75
CA LEU A 195 21.17 -2.06 2.80
C LEU A 195 20.73 -3.51 2.95
N TRP A 196 21.00 -4.14 4.12
CA TRP A 196 20.71 -5.55 4.33
C TRP A 196 19.23 -5.86 4.18
N ALA A 197 18.37 -5.15 4.90
CA ALA A 197 16.94 -5.43 4.92
C ALA A 197 16.29 -5.24 3.53
N THR A 198 16.76 -4.26 2.74
CA THR A 198 16.26 -4.03 1.38
C THR A 198 16.77 -5.09 0.39
N VAL A 199 18.08 -5.36 0.37
CA VAL A 199 18.68 -6.33 -0.56
C VAL A 199 18.22 -7.74 -0.22
N GLY A 200 18.18 -8.09 1.07
CA GLY A 200 17.69 -9.38 1.56
C GLY A 200 16.22 -9.62 1.19
N ALA A 201 15.38 -8.61 1.37
CA ALA A 201 13.96 -8.69 0.98
C ALA A 201 13.79 -8.98 -0.52
N ILE A 202 14.48 -8.22 -1.37
CA ILE A 202 14.43 -8.43 -2.83
C ILE A 202 14.93 -9.83 -3.20
N ALA A 203 16.05 -10.26 -2.63
CA ALA A 203 16.64 -11.57 -2.91
C ALA A 203 15.70 -12.71 -2.49
N ILE A 204 15.19 -12.71 -1.25
CA ILE A 204 14.25 -13.71 -0.73
C ILE A 204 12.99 -13.75 -1.61
N GLY A 205 12.38 -12.59 -1.88
CA GLY A 205 11.19 -12.50 -2.70
C GLY A 205 11.39 -13.06 -4.10
N VAL A 206 12.43 -12.62 -4.80
CA VAL A 206 12.73 -13.07 -6.17
C VAL A 206 13.00 -14.57 -6.21
N VAL A 207 13.82 -15.10 -5.31
CA VAL A 207 14.14 -16.53 -5.27
C VAL A 207 12.89 -17.37 -5.00
N ALA A 208 12.06 -17.00 -4.01
CA ALA A 208 10.85 -17.72 -3.67
C ALA A 208 9.82 -17.68 -4.82
N GLY A 209 9.63 -16.53 -5.47
CA GLY A 209 8.73 -16.38 -6.62
C GLY A 209 9.17 -17.23 -7.81
N ILE A 210 10.47 -17.25 -8.15
CA ILE A 210 11.03 -18.11 -9.20
C ILE A 210 10.84 -19.60 -8.85
N ALA A 211 11.12 -19.97 -7.59
CA ALA A 211 11.00 -21.35 -7.13
C ALA A 211 9.56 -21.86 -7.26
N LEU A 212 8.57 -21.08 -6.80
CA LEU A 212 7.16 -21.45 -6.92
C LEU A 212 6.72 -21.52 -8.39
N ALA A 213 7.13 -20.57 -9.24
CA ALA A 213 6.81 -20.59 -10.66
C ALA A 213 7.31 -21.87 -11.35
N ARG A 214 8.55 -22.25 -11.11
CA ARG A 214 9.15 -23.47 -11.67
C ARG A 214 8.48 -24.73 -11.13
N LEU A 215 8.26 -24.80 -9.83
CA LEU A 215 7.61 -25.96 -9.20
C LEU A 215 6.19 -26.14 -9.71
N GLY A 216 5.38 -25.08 -9.73
CA GLY A 216 4.02 -25.12 -10.26
C GLY A 216 3.97 -25.53 -11.74
N TRP A 217 4.92 -25.02 -12.54
CA TRP A 217 5.05 -25.41 -13.94
C TRP A 217 5.41 -26.90 -14.11
N MET A 218 6.36 -27.41 -13.34
CA MET A 218 6.77 -28.82 -13.37
C MET A 218 5.63 -29.77 -12.95
N LEU A 219 4.90 -29.43 -11.89
CA LEU A 219 3.83 -30.26 -11.36
C LEU A 219 2.64 -30.32 -12.33
N ARG A 220 2.27 -29.23 -12.97
CA ARG A 220 1.15 -29.17 -13.93
C ARG A 220 1.44 -29.92 -15.23
N ARG A 221 2.68 -29.90 -15.69
CA ARG A 221 3.12 -30.53 -16.93
C ARG A 221 3.77 -31.89 -16.77
N GLY A 222 3.95 -32.34 -15.53
CA GLY A 222 4.45 -33.67 -15.24
C GLY A 222 3.48 -34.78 -15.73
N PRO A 223 3.95 -36.03 -15.80
CA PRO A 223 3.14 -37.15 -16.30
C PRO A 223 1.83 -37.37 -15.53
N LYS A 224 1.74 -36.91 -14.29
CA LYS A 224 0.57 -37.07 -13.42
C LYS A 224 -0.42 -35.90 -13.47
N HIS A 225 -0.13 -34.83 -14.22
CA HIS A 225 -0.99 -33.64 -14.36
C HIS A 225 -1.67 -33.18 -13.05
N HIS A 226 -0.88 -32.72 -12.07
CA HIS A 226 -1.41 -32.31 -10.77
C HIS A 226 -2.33 -31.09 -10.89
N VAL A 227 -3.50 -31.17 -10.26
CA VAL A 227 -4.38 -30.01 -10.04
C VAL A 227 -3.82 -29.24 -8.85
N LEU A 228 -3.53 -27.96 -9.03
CA LEU A 228 -2.99 -27.09 -7.99
C LEU A 228 -4.06 -26.09 -7.52
N LEU A 229 -4.09 -25.82 -6.22
CA LEU A 229 -4.95 -24.81 -5.62
C LEU A 229 -4.22 -23.46 -5.62
N ASP A 230 -4.38 -22.68 -6.67
CA ASP A 230 -3.60 -21.46 -6.91
C ASP A 230 -3.78 -20.40 -5.82
N ASP A 231 -4.98 -20.31 -5.24
CA ASP A 231 -5.27 -19.39 -4.15
C ASP A 231 -4.42 -19.70 -2.91
N PHE A 232 -4.32 -21.00 -2.55
CA PHE A 232 -3.49 -21.45 -1.43
C PHE A 232 -2.00 -21.28 -1.72
N LEU A 233 -1.55 -21.54 -2.95
CA LEU A 233 -0.16 -21.33 -3.34
C LEU A 233 0.24 -19.86 -3.24
N GLY A 234 -0.63 -18.97 -3.68
CA GLY A 234 -0.38 -17.54 -3.57
C GLY A 234 -0.37 -17.03 -2.13
N LEU A 235 -1.35 -17.45 -1.29
CA LEU A 235 -1.36 -17.11 0.14
C LEU A 235 -0.17 -17.73 0.88
N GLY A 236 0.17 -18.98 0.55
CA GLY A 236 1.33 -19.66 1.11
C GLY A 236 2.64 -18.95 0.77
N LEU A 237 2.78 -18.45 -0.47
CA LEU A 237 3.97 -17.68 -0.88
C LEU A 237 4.07 -16.39 -0.08
N ILE A 238 2.96 -15.66 0.12
CA ILE A 238 2.93 -14.46 0.96
C ILE A 238 3.44 -14.79 2.36
N GLY A 239 2.83 -15.79 3.02
CA GLY A 239 3.17 -16.14 4.41
C GLY A 239 4.61 -16.62 4.58
N VAL A 240 5.10 -17.49 3.67
CA VAL A 240 6.48 -18.01 3.73
C VAL A 240 7.49 -16.89 3.49
N VAL A 241 7.30 -16.06 2.46
CA VAL A 241 8.24 -14.98 2.13
C VAL A 241 8.26 -13.93 3.25
N TYR A 242 7.09 -13.54 3.76
CA TYR A 242 7.00 -12.59 4.86
C TYR A 242 7.66 -13.13 6.12
N GLY A 243 7.32 -14.36 6.54
CA GLY A 243 7.89 -15.00 7.73
C GLY A 243 9.40 -15.17 7.65
N LEU A 244 9.94 -15.60 6.49
CA LEU A 244 11.39 -15.69 6.29
C LEU A 244 12.06 -14.31 6.42
N CYS A 245 11.46 -13.26 5.86
CA CYS A 245 12.02 -11.92 5.97
C CYS A 245 12.06 -11.43 7.42
N VAL A 246 10.98 -11.62 8.17
CA VAL A 246 10.94 -11.26 9.60
C VAL A 246 12.01 -11.99 10.41
N MET A 247 12.26 -13.28 10.10
CA MET A 247 13.29 -14.07 10.80
C MET A 247 14.73 -13.60 10.57
N VAL A 248 14.99 -12.85 9.48
CA VAL A 248 16.34 -12.39 9.10
C VAL A 248 16.47 -10.86 9.09
N ASP A 249 15.55 -10.15 9.72
CA ASP A 249 15.48 -8.69 9.76
C ASP A 249 15.47 -8.06 8.35
N ALA A 250 14.69 -8.63 7.41
CA ALA A 250 14.47 -8.10 6.07
C ALA A 250 13.05 -7.56 5.90
N TRP A 251 12.84 -6.62 4.94
CA TRP A 251 11.54 -5.97 4.74
C TRP A 251 10.54 -6.87 4.02
N GLY A 252 9.63 -7.50 4.77
CA GLY A 252 8.67 -8.48 4.28
C GLY A 252 7.72 -7.92 3.22
N PHE A 253 7.27 -6.68 3.32
CA PHE A 253 6.39 -6.04 2.32
C PHE A 253 7.07 -5.94 0.95
N LEU A 254 8.30 -5.48 0.92
CA LEU A 254 9.09 -5.39 -0.30
C LEU A 254 9.33 -6.79 -0.91
N ALA A 255 9.61 -7.78 -0.07
CA ALA A 255 9.84 -9.14 -0.50
C ALA A 255 8.61 -9.78 -1.13
N VAL A 256 7.43 -9.60 -0.55
CA VAL A 256 6.15 -10.13 -1.08
C VAL A 256 5.82 -9.52 -2.43
N PHE A 257 6.02 -8.21 -2.61
CA PHE A 257 5.85 -7.57 -3.92
C PHE A 257 6.80 -8.17 -4.97
N PHE A 258 8.09 -8.28 -4.67
CA PHE A 258 9.07 -8.86 -5.61
C PHE A 258 8.88 -10.36 -5.84
N ALA A 259 8.36 -11.11 -4.86
CA ALA A 259 7.99 -12.51 -5.04
C ALA A 259 6.86 -12.66 -6.06
N ALA A 260 5.84 -11.84 -5.97
CA ALA A 260 4.73 -11.81 -6.92
C ALA A 260 5.17 -11.41 -8.34
N VAL A 261 6.02 -10.38 -8.45
CA VAL A 261 6.62 -9.96 -9.73
C VAL A 261 7.45 -11.09 -10.35
N ALA A 262 8.32 -11.72 -9.56
CA ALA A 262 9.19 -12.80 -10.04
C ALA A 262 8.42 -14.07 -10.42
N LEU A 263 7.38 -14.42 -9.64
CA LEU A 263 6.44 -15.49 -9.96
C LEU A 263 5.84 -15.24 -11.36
N ARG A 264 5.21 -14.09 -11.55
CA ARG A 264 4.56 -13.71 -12.81
C ARG A 264 5.49 -13.70 -14.00
N GLN A 265 6.66 -13.08 -13.87
CA GLN A 265 7.64 -12.99 -14.96
C GLN A 265 8.20 -14.36 -15.35
N THR A 266 8.47 -15.21 -14.37
CA THR A 266 9.00 -16.57 -14.61
C THR A 266 7.97 -17.45 -15.29
N GLU A 267 6.72 -17.44 -14.85
CA GLU A 267 5.63 -18.20 -15.48
C GLU A 267 5.41 -17.77 -16.91
N GLN A 268 5.36 -16.47 -17.19
CA GLN A 268 5.22 -15.96 -18.56
C GLN A 268 6.40 -16.35 -19.46
N LYS A 269 7.63 -16.32 -18.93
CA LYS A 269 8.80 -16.79 -19.66
C LYS A 269 8.71 -18.27 -20.00
N LEU A 270 8.33 -19.12 -19.04
CA LEU A 270 8.17 -20.56 -19.24
C LEU A 270 7.06 -20.85 -20.25
N ALA A 271 5.93 -20.14 -20.15
CA ALA A 271 4.81 -20.30 -21.08
C ALA A 271 5.19 -19.94 -22.51
N ARG A 272 5.86 -18.81 -22.73
CA ARG A 272 6.32 -18.39 -24.07
C ARG A 272 7.34 -19.35 -24.67
N THR A 273 8.23 -19.91 -23.85
CA THR A 273 9.25 -20.84 -24.34
C THR A 273 8.63 -22.18 -24.74
N ALA A 274 7.64 -22.67 -23.99
CA ALA A 274 7.03 -23.99 -24.24
C ALA A 274 5.94 -23.98 -25.30
N LEU A 275 5.21 -22.89 -25.46
CA LEU A 275 4.09 -22.74 -26.41
C LEU A 275 4.13 -21.34 -27.07
N PRO A 276 4.99 -21.13 -28.08
CA PRO A 276 5.16 -19.83 -28.71
C PRO A 276 3.90 -19.26 -29.35
N HIS A 277 2.93 -20.12 -29.74
CA HIS A 277 1.69 -19.77 -30.43
C HIS A 277 0.43 -19.89 -29.55
N ALA A 278 0.59 -20.15 -28.23
CA ALA A 278 -0.56 -20.18 -27.33
C ALA A 278 -1.15 -18.78 -27.12
N GLU A 279 -2.47 -18.70 -27.15
CA GLU A 279 -3.14 -17.44 -26.81
C GLU A 279 -2.83 -17.02 -25.35
N PRO A 280 -2.68 -15.72 -25.10
CA PRO A 280 -2.54 -15.20 -23.73
C PRO A 280 -3.73 -15.66 -22.87
N GLY A 281 -3.47 -16.26 -21.71
CA GLY A 281 -4.50 -16.76 -20.79
C GLY A 281 -4.98 -18.19 -21.06
N SER A 282 -4.50 -18.87 -22.11
CA SER A 282 -4.86 -20.26 -22.38
C SER A 282 -4.20 -21.28 -21.44
N LEU A 283 -3.19 -20.88 -20.68
CA LEU A 283 -2.46 -21.74 -19.76
C LEU A 283 -2.82 -21.38 -18.31
N PRO A 284 -3.12 -22.37 -17.46
CA PRO A 284 -3.33 -22.12 -16.04
C PRO A 284 -2.02 -21.72 -15.36
N LEU A 285 -1.92 -20.47 -14.94
CA LEU A 285 -0.78 -19.91 -14.19
C LEU A 285 -1.19 -19.68 -12.73
N VAL A 286 -0.29 -19.94 -11.78
CA VAL A 286 -0.54 -19.70 -10.34
C VAL A 286 -0.82 -18.22 -10.10
N SER A 287 -0.09 -17.34 -10.77
CA SER A 287 -0.26 -15.89 -10.65
C SER A 287 -1.66 -15.44 -11.10
N GLU A 288 -2.20 -15.97 -12.18
CA GLU A 288 -3.53 -15.59 -12.69
C GLU A 288 -4.66 -16.24 -11.87
N GLY A 289 -4.54 -17.53 -11.54
CA GLY A 289 -5.54 -18.25 -10.76
C GLY A 289 -5.72 -17.64 -9.36
N SER A 290 -4.62 -17.25 -8.73
CA SER A 290 -4.66 -16.65 -7.39
C SER A 290 -5.14 -15.20 -7.34
N LEU A 291 -5.20 -14.48 -8.47
CA LEU A 291 -5.45 -13.03 -8.49
C LEU A 291 -6.88 -12.68 -8.09
N VAL A 292 -7.88 -13.36 -8.66
CA VAL A 292 -9.31 -13.05 -8.42
C VAL A 292 -9.67 -13.14 -6.94
N PHE A 293 -9.23 -14.21 -6.28
CA PHE A 293 -9.47 -14.40 -4.85
C PHE A 293 -8.83 -13.29 -4.00
N LYS A 294 -7.60 -12.88 -4.34
CA LYS A 294 -6.91 -11.82 -3.62
C LYS A 294 -7.53 -10.45 -3.85
N GLU A 295 -8.04 -10.17 -5.04
CA GLU A 295 -8.80 -8.95 -5.30
C GLU A 295 -10.08 -8.88 -4.45
N HIS A 296 -10.75 -10.01 -4.21
CA HIS A 296 -11.89 -10.05 -3.31
C HIS A 296 -11.48 -9.79 -1.85
N LEU A 297 -10.38 -10.38 -1.39
CA LEU A 297 -9.84 -10.12 -0.06
C LEU A 297 -9.39 -8.66 0.11
N GLU A 298 -8.76 -8.06 -0.90
CA GLU A 298 -8.37 -6.65 -0.93
C GLU A 298 -9.59 -5.73 -0.76
N ARG A 299 -10.67 -5.98 -1.51
CA ARG A 299 -11.92 -5.22 -1.40
C ARG A 299 -12.61 -5.39 -0.04
N LEU A 300 -12.55 -6.58 0.55
CA LEU A 300 -13.07 -6.82 1.91
C LEU A 300 -12.25 -6.08 2.95
N SER A 301 -10.93 -6.12 2.83
CA SER A 301 -10.02 -5.39 3.73
C SER A 301 -10.24 -3.88 3.63
N GLU A 302 -10.36 -3.32 2.40
CA GLU A 302 -10.72 -1.91 2.17
C GLU A 302 -11.99 -1.55 2.94
N MET A 303 -13.06 -2.31 2.75
CA MET A 303 -14.34 -2.05 3.40
C MET A 303 -14.21 -2.04 4.92
N VAL A 304 -13.62 -3.08 5.51
CA VAL A 304 -13.48 -3.21 6.96
C VAL A 304 -12.61 -2.09 7.53
N LEU A 305 -11.43 -1.86 6.96
CA LEU A 305 -10.47 -0.87 7.49
C LEU A 305 -10.96 0.57 7.33
N VAL A 306 -11.63 0.91 6.24
CA VAL A 306 -12.18 2.25 6.05
C VAL A 306 -13.41 2.51 6.95
N ILE A 307 -14.23 1.49 7.23
CA ILE A 307 -15.31 1.61 8.23
C ILE A 307 -14.73 1.79 9.63
N LEU A 308 -13.68 1.03 9.99
CA LEU A 308 -12.98 1.20 11.26
C LEU A 308 -12.38 2.60 11.37
N LEU A 309 -11.72 3.09 10.31
CA LEU A 309 -11.20 4.46 10.23
C LEU A 309 -12.31 5.50 10.51
N GLY A 310 -13.44 5.39 9.82
CA GLY A 310 -14.60 6.27 10.06
C GLY A 310 -15.13 6.18 11.49
N GLY A 311 -15.15 4.98 12.06
CA GLY A 311 -15.58 4.72 13.45
C GLY A 311 -14.60 5.20 14.52
N THR A 312 -13.37 5.56 14.17
CA THR A 312 -12.38 6.17 15.08
C THR A 312 -12.42 7.69 15.06
N LEU A 313 -13.03 8.30 14.05
CA LEU A 313 -13.05 9.74 13.89
C LEU A 313 -14.08 10.40 14.80
N PHE A 314 -13.62 11.31 15.64
CA PHE A 314 -14.48 12.24 16.39
C PHE A 314 -14.49 13.58 15.69
N LEU A 315 -15.65 14.14 15.43
CA LEU A 315 -15.78 15.48 14.82
C LEU A 315 -15.05 16.55 15.63
N ASN A 316 -14.97 16.38 16.96
CA ASN A 316 -14.27 17.30 17.86
C ASN A 316 -12.74 17.12 17.87
N SER A 317 -12.20 16.08 17.19
CA SER A 317 -10.75 15.81 17.15
C SER A 317 -10.03 16.51 16.01
N TRP A 318 -10.74 17.27 15.18
CA TRP A 318 -10.14 18.00 14.08
C TRP A 318 -9.25 19.13 14.59
N SER A 319 -8.05 19.24 14.02
CA SER A 319 -7.12 20.33 14.30
C SER A 319 -6.72 21.04 13.01
N TRP A 320 -6.55 22.38 13.07
CA TRP A 320 -6.06 23.14 11.92
C TRP A 320 -4.63 22.74 11.53
N GLY A 321 -3.81 22.28 12.49
CA GLY A 321 -2.50 21.70 12.21
C GLY A 321 -2.57 20.46 11.32
N ALA A 322 -3.52 19.54 11.57
CA ALA A 322 -3.72 18.35 10.75
C ALA A 322 -4.25 18.68 9.34
N VAL A 323 -5.16 19.66 9.24
CA VAL A 323 -5.64 20.18 7.94
C VAL A 323 -4.49 20.84 7.18
N GLY A 324 -3.68 21.68 7.85
CA GLY A 324 -2.49 22.30 7.28
C GLY A 324 -1.48 21.27 6.77
N LEU A 325 -1.22 20.22 7.56
CA LEU A 325 -0.36 19.09 7.16
C LEU A 325 -0.91 18.38 5.92
N SER A 326 -2.22 18.12 5.86
CA SER A 326 -2.85 17.48 4.71
C SER A 326 -2.67 18.31 3.44
N LEU A 327 -2.97 19.61 3.51
CA LEU A 327 -2.80 20.53 2.38
C LEU A 327 -1.33 20.64 1.97
N PHE A 328 -0.42 20.77 2.94
CA PHE A 328 1.02 20.80 2.67
C PHE A 328 1.49 19.51 1.99
N LEU A 329 1.06 18.34 2.49
CA LEU A 329 1.43 17.05 1.90
C LEU A 329 0.94 16.93 0.46
N PHE A 330 -0.32 17.26 0.17
CA PHE A 330 -0.91 17.04 -1.15
C PHE A 330 -0.49 18.11 -2.18
N LEU A 331 -0.34 19.37 -1.76
CA LEU A 331 -0.11 20.48 -2.67
C LEU A 331 1.37 20.89 -2.76
N VAL A 332 2.21 20.54 -1.78
CA VAL A 332 3.62 20.93 -1.74
C VAL A 332 4.54 19.72 -1.66
N ALA A 333 4.48 18.95 -0.56
CA ALA A 333 5.47 17.91 -0.32
C ALA A 333 5.46 16.84 -1.41
N ARG A 334 4.31 16.29 -1.76
CA ARG A 334 4.19 15.27 -2.81
C ARG A 334 4.55 15.80 -4.20
N PRO A 335 4.00 16.94 -4.71
CA PRO A 335 4.40 17.49 -6.00
C PRO A 335 5.89 17.82 -6.11
N VAL A 336 6.45 18.48 -5.11
CA VAL A 336 7.88 18.82 -5.09
C VAL A 336 8.75 17.56 -5.11
N SER A 337 8.44 16.58 -4.26
CA SER A 337 9.17 15.32 -4.16
C SER A 337 9.14 14.53 -5.46
N VAL A 338 7.98 14.44 -6.12
CA VAL A 338 7.85 13.75 -7.41
C VAL A 338 8.64 14.48 -8.50
N MET A 339 8.52 15.80 -8.58
CA MET A 339 9.22 16.58 -9.60
C MET A 339 10.74 16.52 -9.45
N LEU A 340 11.24 16.63 -8.21
CA LEU A 340 12.67 16.55 -7.93
C LEU A 340 13.19 15.10 -8.00
N GLY A 341 12.50 14.16 -7.34
CA GLY A 341 12.93 12.76 -7.25
C GLY A 341 12.96 12.04 -8.60
N THR A 342 12.08 12.43 -9.55
CA THR A 342 12.07 11.88 -10.91
C THR A 342 12.82 12.74 -11.93
N TRP A 343 13.59 13.73 -11.48
CA TRP A 343 14.40 14.56 -12.38
C TRP A 343 15.36 13.69 -13.18
N GLY A 344 15.46 13.92 -14.47
CA GLY A 344 16.35 13.16 -15.35
C GLY A 344 15.92 11.71 -15.63
N SER A 345 14.72 11.27 -15.18
CA SER A 345 14.23 9.91 -15.44
C SER A 345 13.80 9.65 -16.89
N GLY A 346 13.64 10.70 -17.70
CA GLY A 346 13.05 10.60 -19.04
C GLY A 346 11.52 10.43 -19.04
N THR A 347 10.89 10.46 -17.86
CA THR A 347 9.42 10.33 -17.73
C THR A 347 8.73 11.60 -18.20
N PRO A 348 7.71 11.51 -19.08
CA PRO A 348 6.97 12.67 -19.55
C PRO A 348 6.39 13.51 -18.40
N LEU A 349 6.43 14.85 -18.55
CA LEU A 349 5.94 15.77 -17.52
C LEU A 349 4.47 15.52 -17.16
N ARG A 350 3.66 15.09 -18.14
CA ARG A 350 2.25 14.70 -17.93
C ARG A 350 2.10 13.54 -16.93
N ILE A 351 2.92 12.49 -17.05
CA ILE A 351 2.93 11.35 -16.12
C ILE A 351 3.41 11.79 -14.75
N ARG A 352 4.49 12.61 -14.70
CA ARG A 352 5.01 13.16 -13.45
C ARG A 352 3.99 14.04 -12.73
N GLY A 353 3.25 14.87 -13.47
CA GLY A 353 2.19 15.72 -12.90
C GLY A 353 1.03 14.92 -12.34
N LEU A 354 0.58 13.87 -13.05
CA LEU A 354 -0.46 12.98 -12.54
C LEU A 354 0.03 12.14 -11.35
N ALA A 355 1.27 11.65 -11.39
CA ALA A 355 1.86 10.93 -10.26
C ALA A 355 2.06 11.82 -9.03
N ALA A 356 2.33 13.11 -9.23
CA ALA A 356 2.40 14.10 -8.16
C ALA A 356 1.05 14.29 -7.45
N TRP A 357 -0.06 14.17 -8.18
CA TRP A 357 -1.40 14.26 -7.61
C TRP A 357 -1.90 12.94 -7.02
N PHE A 358 -1.75 11.82 -7.74
CA PHE A 358 -2.33 10.53 -7.34
C PHE A 358 -1.53 9.80 -6.24
N GLY A 359 -1.26 10.50 -5.15
CA GLY A 359 -0.60 9.97 -3.97
C GLY A 359 -1.58 9.67 -2.83
N VAL A 360 -2.54 8.76 -3.02
CA VAL A 360 -3.55 8.41 -2.01
C VAL A 360 -2.89 7.82 -0.76
N ARG A 361 -3.29 8.26 0.43
CA ARG A 361 -2.82 7.75 1.74
C ARG A 361 -3.91 6.90 2.37
N GLY A 362 -3.55 5.79 3.02
CA GLY A 362 -4.56 4.88 3.53
C GLY A 362 -4.05 3.81 4.50
N VAL A 363 -4.25 2.55 4.13
CA VAL A 363 -4.04 1.39 5.01
C VAL A 363 -2.59 1.25 5.47
N GLY A 364 -1.62 1.48 4.59
CA GLY A 364 -0.20 1.47 4.94
C GLY A 364 0.16 2.49 6.02
N SER A 365 -0.44 3.70 5.97
CA SER A 365 -0.24 4.71 7.01
C SER A 365 -0.76 4.26 8.38
N LEU A 366 -1.90 3.54 8.42
CA LEU A 366 -2.43 2.97 9.66
C LEU A 366 -1.50 1.87 10.19
N TYR A 367 -0.99 1.02 9.33
CA TYR A 367 -0.05 -0.03 9.72
C TYR A 367 1.20 0.55 10.41
N TYR A 368 1.89 1.50 9.76
CA TYR A 368 3.11 2.10 10.34
C TYR A 368 2.87 2.84 11.64
N LEU A 369 1.71 3.49 11.77
CA LEU A 369 1.32 4.14 13.02
C LEU A 369 1.14 3.12 14.13
N MET A 370 0.42 2.01 13.88
CA MET A 370 0.21 0.95 14.86
C MET A 370 1.53 0.24 15.21
N TYR A 371 2.35 -0.05 14.21
CA TYR A 371 3.69 -0.58 14.41
C TYR A 371 4.53 0.30 15.36
N ALA A 372 4.54 1.60 15.15
CA ALA A 372 5.26 2.52 16.02
C ALA A 372 4.72 2.53 17.47
N ILE A 373 3.40 2.46 17.64
CA ILE A 373 2.76 2.37 18.96
C ILE A 373 3.18 1.08 19.68
N GLN A 374 3.19 -0.06 18.99
CA GLN A 374 3.60 -1.35 19.55
C GLN A 374 5.10 -1.37 19.89
N HIS A 375 5.92 -0.52 19.26
CA HIS A 375 7.34 -0.37 19.56
C HIS A 375 7.66 0.67 20.63
N GLY A 376 6.67 0.99 21.49
CA GLY A 376 6.88 1.77 22.70
C GLY A 376 6.75 3.27 22.55
N LEU A 377 6.05 3.75 21.53
CA LEU A 377 5.78 5.18 21.37
C LEU A 377 5.06 5.75 22.61
N PRO A 378 5.56 6.82 23.25
CA PRO A 378 4.92 7.43 24.42
C PRO A 378 3.47 7.83 24.13
N GLU A 379 2.55 7.54 25.07
CA GLU A 379 1.10 7.74 24.89
C GLU A 379 0.72 9.15 24.41
N PRO A 380 1.24 10.26 24.97
CA PRO A 380 0.89 11.59 24.49
C PRO A 380 1.27 11.82 23.02
N LEU A 381 2.43 11.31 22.61
CA LEU A 381 2.91 11.41 21.23
C LEU A 381 2.11 10.47 20.32
N ALA A 382 1.78 9.26 20.78
CA ALA A 382 0.94 8.30 20.05
C ALA A 382 -0.44 8.91 19.74
N LEU A 383 -1.10 9.54 20.71
CA LEU A 383 -2.40 10.20 20.50
C LEU A 383 -2.30 11.35 19.49
N GLN A 384 -1.24 12.13 19.54
CA GLN A 384 -1.02 13.22 18.58
C GLN A 384 -0.79 12.69 17.16
N LEU A 385 0.04 11.64 16.98
CA LEU A 385 0.28 11.02 15.68
C LEU A 385 -0.97 10.29 15.15
N ILE A 386 -1.77 9.65 16.04
CA ILE A 386 -3.07 9.09 15.67
C ILE A 386 -3.96 10.17 15.08
N GLN A 387 -4.14 11.29 15.77
CA GLN A 387 -4.97 12.40 15.31
C GLN A 387 -4.52 12.92 13.95
N LEU A 388 -3.23 13.21 13.79
CA LEU A 388 -2.66 13.72 12.55
C LEU A 388 -2.85 12.72 11.40
N THR A 389 -2.52 11.46 11.62
CA THR A 389 -2.60 10.41 10.58
C THR A 389 -4.04 10.15 10.15
N LEU A 390 -4.97 10.00 11.10
CA LEU A 390 -6.39 9.72 10.78
C LEU A 390 -7.00 10.86 9.96
N ILE A 391 -6.70 12.12 10.31
CA ILE A 391 -7.21 13.28 9.56
C ILE A 391 -6.60 13.33 8.16
N VAL A 392 -5.27 13.14 8.02
CA VAL A 392 -4.60 13.13 6.71
C VAL A 392 -5.16 12.02 5.82
N VAL A 393 -5.33 10.80 6.35
CA VAL A 393 -5.90 9.66 5.58
C VAL A 393 -7.35 9.96 5.18
N THR A 394 -8.16 10.49 6.09
CA THR A 394 -9.54 10.90 5.79
C THR A 394 -9.59 11.96 4.69
N MET A 395 -8.79 13.01 4.80
CA MET A 395 -8.69 14.07 3.78
C MET A 395 -8.20 13.49 2.44
N SER A 396 -7.27 12.55 2.47
CA SER A 396 -6.78 11.86 1.28
C SER A 396 -7.89 11.07 0.58
N ILE A 397 -8.68 10.30 1.33
CA ILE A 397 -9.83 9.56 0.79
C ILE A 397 -10.82 10.51 0.14
N LEU A 398 -11.16 11.62 0.78
CA LEU A 398 -12.13 12.58 0.27
C LEU A 398 -11.62 13.32 -0.98
N VAL A 399 -10.41 13.88 -0.92
CA VAL A 399 -9.85 14.70 -2.01
C VAL A 399 -9.52 13.83 -3.23
N HIS A 400 -8.80 12.74 -3.05
CA HIS A 400 -8.44 11.87 -4.17
C HIS A 400 -9.62 11.04 -4.66
N GLY A 401 -10.46 10.53 -3.75
CA GLY A 401 -11.63 9.74 -4.12
C GLY A 401 -12.68 10.50 -4.94
N THR A 402 -12.71 11.84 -4.87
CA THR A 402 -13.58 12.70 -5.72
C THR A 402 -12.87 13.20 -6.97
N SER A 403 -11.54 13.38 -6.95
CA SER A 403 -10.78 14.02 -8.04
C SER A 403 -10.18 13.04 -9.06
N VAL A 404 -9.95 11.78 -8.70
CA VAL A 404 -9.26 10.80 -9.57
C VAL A 404 -10.00 10.61 -10.89
N LYS A 405 -11.28 10.26 -10.87
CA LYS A 405 -12.05 9.99 -12.10
C LYS A 405 -12.17 11.20 -13.01
N PRO A 406 -12.51 12.42 -12.52
CA PRO A 406 -12.52 13.62 -13.33
C PRO A 406 -11.17 13.96 -13.97
N LEU A 407 -10.09 13.88 -13.19
CA LEU A 407 -8.74 14.20 -13.69
C LEU A 407 -8.26 13.18 -14.74
N LEU A 408 -8.52 11.89 -14.55
CA LEU A 408 -8.23 10.88 -15.58
C LEU A 408 -9.05 11.12 -16.84
N ALA A 409 -10.32 11.50 -16.73
CA ALA A 409 -11.16 11.81 -17.90
C ALA A 409 -10.64 13.04 -18.66
N LEU A 410 -10.16 14.05 -17.93
CA LEU A 410 -9.69 15.30 -18.53
C LEU A 410 -8.29 15.17 -19.16
N PHE A 411 -7.37 14.52 -18.43
CA PHE A 411 -5.95 14.55 -18.80
C PHE A 411 -5.43 13.24 -19.40
N TRP A 412 -6.15 12.11 -19.27
CA TRP A 412 -5.63 10.80 -19.68
C TRP A 412 -6.39 10.14 -20.84
N ARG A 413 -7.68 10.36 -21.01
CA ARG A 413 -8.52 9.71 -22.05
C ARG A 413 -8.25 10.18 -23.51
N ARG A 414 -7.27 11.03 -23.76
CA ARG A 414 -6.95 11.55 -25.11
C ARG A 414 -5.67 10.94 -25.72
N SER A 415 -5.26 9.77 -25.31
CA SER A 415 -4.13 9.06 -25.92
C SER A 415 -4.52 7.66 -26.38
#